data_9e9a24f4fae7e9492a07483e5ffa8f7f
#
_entry.id   9e9a24f4fae7e9492a07483e5ffa8f7f
#
_cell.length_a   1.000
_cell.length_b   1.000
_cell.length_c   1.000
_cell.angle_alpha   90.00
_cell.angle_beta   90.00
_cell.angle_gamma   90.00
#
_symmetry.space_group_name_H-M   'P 1'
#
loop_
_entity.id
_entity.type
_entity.pdbx_description
1 polymer ?
#
loop_
_entity_poly.entity_id
_entity_poly.type
_entity_poly.pdbx_seq_one_letter_code
_entity_poly.pdbx_strand_id
1 'polypeptide(L)'
;MPPPAAYGGTPSAFSSKLEDWSSAGIESIWLPPASKAQGGATSIGYDPTDYFDLGDYNQNGTVETRFGSKTELASLISDAHAQNMKVYADIVLNHNSGGQLENNQYTGGQTWTDFTQVASGKFLRTQHDFHANWVHTNDEGYFGGFPDLCHEVPFVQDWLWKRADGVGKYYKNNIGFDGSRFDYVKGFAPWVVSEWNNYVGG
;
A
#
# COMPACT_ATOMS: atom_id res chain seq x y z
N MET A 1 -14.87 -23.03 0.96
CA MET A 1 -14.26 -22.97 -0.39
C MET A 1 -13.46 -21.69 -0.45
N PRO A 2 -12.19 -21.72 -0.83
CA PRO A 2 -11.47 -20.48 -1.12
C PRO A 2 -12.17 -19.79 -2.30
N PRO A 3 -12.22 -18.44 -2.34
CA PRO A 3 -12.79 -17.73 -3.48
C PRO A 3 -11.97 -18.06 -4.74
N PRO A 4 -12.61 -18.09 -5.92
CA PRO A 4 -11.91 -18.38 -7.16
C PRO A 4 -10.85 -17.29 -7.40
N ALA A 5 -9.66 -17.71 -7.78
CA ALA A 5 -8.59 -16.82 -8.21
C ALA A 5 -9.09 -16.01 -9.41
N ALA A 6 -9.39 -14.73 -9.18
CA ALA A 6 -9.77 -13.81 -10.21
C ALA A 6 -8.63 -12.81 -10.43
N TYR A 7 -8.11 -12.77 -11.64
CA TYR A 7 -7.14 -11.79 -12.15
C TYR A 7 -5.86 -11.61 -11.31
N GLY A 8 -4.88 -12.40 -11.58
CA GLY A 8 -3.60 -12.47 -10.89
C GLY A 8 -3.62 -13.67 -9.94
N GLY A 9 -2.85 -14.68 -10.24
CA GLY A 9 -2.74 -15.89 -9.43
C GLY A 9 -2.21 -15.56 -8.03
N THR A 10 -2.31 -16.54 -7.13
CA THR A 10 -1.61 -16.49 -5.83
C THR A 10 -0.11 -16.36 -6.07
N PRO A 11 0.71 -15.86 -5.11
CA PRO A 11 2.16 -15.83 -5.24
C PRO A 11 2.76 -17.16 -5.69
N SER A 12 2.24 -18.28 -5.22
CA SER A 12 2.68 -19.62 -5.65
C SER A 12 2.43 -19.90 -7.14
N ALA A 13 1.35 -19.38 -7.73
CA ALA A 13 1.09 -19.53 -9.16
C ALA A 13 2.07 -18.68 -10.00
N PHE A 14 2.48 -17.51 -9.51
CA PHE A 14 3.50 -16.69 -10.15
C PHE A 14 4.89 -17.35 -10.07
N SER A 15 5.27 -17.88 -8.90
CA SER A 15 6.57 -18.57 -8.72
C SER A 15 6.77 -19.66 -9.77
N SER A 16 5.73 -20.41 -10.14
CA SER A 16 5.80 -21.45 -11.17
C SER A 16 6.05 -20.95 -12.59
N LYS A 17 6.00 -19.61 -12.83
CA LYS A 17 6.18 -18.98 -14.14
C LYS A 17 7.46 -18.15 -14.27
N LEU A 18 8.16 -17.93 -13.16
CA LEU A 18 9.32 -17.03 -13.15
C LEU A 18 10.44 -17.51 -14.07
N GLU A 19 10.69 -18.81 -14.12
CA GLU A 19 11.71 -19.38 -15.03
C GLU A 19 11.34 -19.17 -16.51
N ASP A 20 10.07 -19.40 -16.87
CA ASP A 20 9.56 -19.16 -18.22
C ASP A 20 9.73 -17.69 -18.61
N TRP A 21 9.38 -16.78 -17.70
CA TRP A 21 9.44 -15.33 -17.93
C TRP A 21 10.88 -14.83 -18.04
N SER A 22 11.76 -15.26 -17.14
CA SER A 22 13.18 -14.93 -17.22
C SER A 22 13.81 -15.45 -18.51
N SER A 23 13.51 -16.69 -18.90
CA SER A 23 13.98 -17.26 -20.16
C SER A 23 13.47 -16.52 -21.40
N ALA A 24 12.29 -15.90 -21.30
CA ALA A 24 11.73 -15.05 -22.36
C ALA A 24 12.30 -13.61 -22.34
N GLY A 25 13.24 -13.29 -21.42
CA GLY A 25 13.89 -11.99 -21.32
C GLY A 25 13.10 -10.95 -20.50
N ILE A 26 12.15 -11.37 -19.66
CA ILE A 26 11.48 -10.47 -18.71
C ILE A 26 12.40 -10.25 -17.51
N GLU A 27 12.83 -9.01 -17.29
CA GLU A 27 13.79 -8.63 -16.26
C GLU A 27 13.11 -8.13 -14.97
N SER A 28 11.81 -7.82 -15.01
CA SER A 28 11.09 -7.31 -13.86
C SER A 28 9.60 -7.58 -13.93
N ILE A 29 8.98 -7.69 -12.76
CA ILE A 29 7.53 -7.78 -12.59
C ILE A 29 7.04 -6.70 -11.65
N TRP A 30 5.81 -6.27 -11.83
CA TRP A 30 5.10 -5.39 -10.95
C TRP A 30 3.92 -6.18 -10.34
N LEU A 31 3.80 -6.13 -9.01
CA LEU A 31 2.72 -6.78 -8.26
C LEU A 31 1.66 -5.77 -7.86
N PRO A 32 0.37 -6.18 -7.81
CA PRO A 32 -0.70 -5.33 -7.27
C PRO A 32 -0.42 -4.89 -5.84
N PRO A 33 -1.15 -3.86 -5.31
CA PRO A 33 -0.96 -3.40 -3.94
C PRO A 33 -1.08 -4.54 -2.94
N ALA A 34 0.00 -4.78 -2.17
CA ALA A 34 0.11 -5.94 -1.29
C ALA A 34 -0.53 -5.72 0.10
N SER A 35 -0.83 -4.46 0.45
CA SER A 35 -1.36 -4.09 1.76
C SER A 35 -2.81 -4.53 1.97
N LYS A 36 -3.19 -4.71 3.25
CA LYS A 36 -4.57 -5.00 3.62
C LYS A 36 -5.49 -3.87 3.16
N ALA A 37 -6.51 -4.25 2.44
CA ALA A 37 -7.51 -3.37 1.85
C ALA A 37 -8.86 -3.51 2.56
N GLN A 38 -9.74 -2.52 2.43
CA GLN A 38 -11.08 -2.52 3.04
C GLN A 38 -11.91 -3.73 2.62
N GLY A 39 -11.85 -4.10 1.35
CA GLY A 39 -12.60 -5.25 0.83
C GLY A 39 -12.03 -6.62 1.25
N GLY A 40 -11.02 -6.66 2.10
CA GLY A 40 -10.41 -7.90 2.60
C GLY A 40 -9.97 -8.83 1.47
N ALA A 41 -10.31 -10.11 1.56
CA ALA A 41 -9.94 -11.12 0.56
C ALA A 41 -10.56 -10.91 -0.84
N THR A 42 -11.50 -9.98 -1.01
CA THR A 42 -12.13 -9.70 -2.32
C THR A 42 -11.54 -8.47 -3.01
N SER A 43 -10.78 -7.64 -2.29
CA SER A 43 -10.17 -6.43 -2.84
C SER A 43 -8.98 -6.73 -3.75
N ILE A 44 -8.83 -5.94 -4.80
CA ILE A 44 -7.63 -5.93 -5.66
C ILE A 44 -6.54 -4.99 -5.13
N GLY A 45 -6.70 -4.41 -3.92
CA GLY A 45 -5.68 -3.67 -3.19
C GLY A 45 -5.72 -2.15 -3.30
N TYR A 46 -6.55 -1.56 -4.20
CA TYR A 46 -6.61 -0.11 -4.41
C TYR A 46 -7.53 0.63 -3.42
N ASP A 47 -7.90 0.00 -2.33
CA ASP A 47 -8.63 0.54 -1.18
C ASP A 47 -7.85 0.27 0.12
N PRO A 48 -6.60 0.78 0.26
CA PRO A 48 -5.69 0.38 1.33
C PRO A 48 -6.16 0.86 2.70
N THR A 49 -6.16 -0.05 3.67
CA THR A 49 -6.47 0.23 5.09
C THR A 49 -5.19 0.29 5.93
N ASP A 50 -4.34 -0.73 5.81
CA ASP A 50 -3.18 -0.92 6.66
C ASP A 50 -1.96 -1.32 5.83
N TYR A 51 -1.04 -0.37 5.64
CA TYR A 51 0.17 -0.58 4.83
C TYR A 51 1.14 -1.62 5.40
N PHE A 52 1.04 -1.93 6.69
CA PHE A 52 1.94 -2.86 7.37
C PHE A 52 1.35 -4.27 7.53
N ASP A 53 0.08 -4.45 7.20
CA ASP A 53 -0.54 -5.76 7.09
C ASP A 53 -0.50 -6.25 5.65
N LEU A 54 0.35 -7.22 5.39
CA LEU A 54 0.51 -7.84 4.06
C LEU A 54 -0.11 -9.25 4.03
N GLY A 55 -1.10 -9.50 4.90
CA GLY A 55 -1.77 -10.79 5.03
C GLY A 55 -1.30 -11.60 6.23
N ASP A 56 -0.95 -10.91 7.33
CA ASP A 56 -0.52 -11.52 8.60
C ASP A 56 -1.37 -11.10 9.80
N TYR A 57 -2.33 -10.18 9.66
CA TYR A 57 -3.25 -9.79 10.72
C TYR A 57 -4.71 -10.06 10.34
N ASN A 58 -5.51 -10.46 11.34
CA ASN A 58 -6.95 -10.64 11.15
C ASN A 58 -7.67 -9.28 11.22
N GLN A 59 -7.93 -8.71 10.05
CA GLN A 59 -8.74 -7.49 9.92
C GLN A 59 -9.51 -7.50 8.59
N ASN A 60 -10.55 -6.70 8.49
CA ASN A 60 -11.42 -6.62 7.31
C ASN A 60 -11.95 -8.00 6.87
N GLY A 61 -12.22 -8.89 7.87
CA GLY A 61 -12.84 -10.22 7.66
C GLY A 61 -11.89 -11.32 7.19
N THR A 62 -10.58 -11.07 7.14
CA THR A 62 -9.60 -12.06 6.68
C THR A 62 -8.23 -11.85 7.34
N VAL A 63 -7.43 -12.92 7.41
CA VAL A 63 -5.99 -12.82 7.73
C VAL A 63 -5.23 -12.50 6.45
N GLU A 64 -5.39 -13.30 5.41
CA GLU A 64 -4.71 -13.10 4.14
C GLU A 64 -5.35 -11.96 3.32
N THR A 65 -4.55 -11.33 2.47
CA THR A 65 -5.06 -10.46 1.41
C THR A 65 -5.66 -11.33 0.28
N ARG A 66 -6.27 -10.70 -0.73
CA ARG A 66 -6.68 -11.43 -1.94
C ARG A 66 -5.54 -12.22 -2.59
N PHE A 67 -4.33 -11.72 -2.46
CA PHE A 67 -3.14 -12.27 -3.12
C PHE A 67 -2.37 -13.26 -2.25
N GLY A 68 -2.83 -13.54 -1.05
CA GLY A 68 -2.24 -14.49 -0.12
C GLY A 68 -1.63 -13.84 1.11
N SER A 69 -0.73 -14.57 1.75
CA SER A 69 -0.04 -14.19 2.98
C SER A 69 1.25 -13.41 2.70
N LYS A 70 1.72 -12.70 3.71
CA LYS A 70 3.03 -12.03 3.68
C LYS A 70 4.19 -13.02 3.43
N THR A 71 4.09 -14.24 3.96
CA THR A 71 5.12 -15.27 3.75
C THR A 71 5.19 -15.69 2.29
N GLU A 72 4.05 -15.89 1.64
CA GLU A 72 4.00 -16.24 0.22
C GLU A 72 4.52 -15.10 -0.65
N LEU A 73 4.20 -13.83 -0.32
CA LEU A 73 4.74 -12.67 -1.01
C LEU A 73 6.27 -12.61 -0.91
N ALA A 74 6.83 -12.79 0.29
CA ALA A 74 8.27 -12.79 0.49
C ALA A 74 8.96 -13.95 -0.26
N SER A 75 8.33 -15.12 -0.32
CA SER A 75 8.81 -16.25 -1.10
C SER A 75 8.83 -15.94 -2.60
N LEU A 76 7.75 -15.37 -3.14
CA LEU A 76 7.67 -14.97 -4.54
C LEU A 76 8.79 -13.99 -4.92
N ILE A 77 9.04 -12.98 -4.07
CA ILE A 77 10.11 -12.00 -4.30
C ILE A 77 11.48 -12.70 -4.30
N SER A 78 11.72 -13.57 -3.33
CA SER A 78 12.97 -14.36 -3.26
C SER A 78 13.15 -15.25 -4.51
N ASP A 79 12.09 -15.91 -4.98
CA ASP A 79 12.12 -16.74 -6.18
C ASP A 79 12.40 -15.91 -7.44
N ALA A 80 11.82 -14.70 -7.53
CA ALA A 80 12.09 -13.78 -8.63
C ALA A 80 13.57 -13.33 -8.66
N HIS A 81 14.11 -12.98 -7.49
CA HIS A 81 15.53 -12.63 -7.35
C HIS A 81 16.45 -13.79 -7.74
N ALA A 82 16.09 -15.03 -7.42
CA ALA A 82 16.85 -16.22 -7.86
C ALA A 82 16.89 -16.37 -9.39
N GLN A 83 15.93 -15.80 -10.11
CA GLN A 83 15.89 -15.71 -11.57
C GLN A 83 16.48 -14.40 -12.13
N ASN A 84 17.16 -13.60 -11.30
CA ASN A 84 17.68 -12.26 -11.63
C ASN A 84 16.59 -11.26 -12.07
N MET A 85 15.34 -11.44 -11.63
CA MET A 85 14.21 -10.55 -11.91
C MET A 85 14.00 -9.59 -10.74
N LYS A 86 13.68 -8.33 -11.05
CA LYS A 86 13.27 -7.33 -10.06
C LYS A 86 11.77 -7.37 -9.81
N VAL A 87 11.36 -7.01 -8.60
CA VAL A 87 9.95 -6.96 -8.20
C VAL A 87 9.59 -5.57 -7.70
N TYR A 88 8.59 -4.94 -8.34
CA TYR A 88 8.11 -3.60 -7.99
C TYR A 88 6.78 -3.68 -7.24
N ALA A 89 6.70 -2.95 -6.12
CA ALA A 89 5.46 -2.79 -5.37
C ALA A 89 4.55 -1.74 -6.03
N ASP A 90 3.26 -2.02 -6.10
CA ASP A 90 2.27 -0.98 -6.37
C ASP A 90 1.96 -0.22 -5.07
N ILE A 91 2.18 1.08 -5.08
CA ILE A 91 2.02 1.93 -3.91
C ILE A 91 0.87 2.91 -4.12
N VAL A 92 -0.17 2.77 -3.30
CA VAL A 92 -1.32 3.67 -3.28
C VAL A 92 -1.07 4.73 -2.21
N LEU A 93 -0.61 5.91 -2.60
CA LEU A 93 -0.30 7.02 -1.68
C LEU A 93 -1.45 8.02 -1.55
N ASN A 94 -2.30 8.15 -2.57
CA ASN A 94 -3.30 9.21 -2.64
C ASN A 94 -4.34 9.10 -1.52
N HIS A 95 -4.85 7.91 -1.25
CA HIS A 95 -6.02 7.73 -0.40
C HIS A 95 -5.93 6.47 0.47
N ASN A 96 -6.79 6.44 1.49
CA ASN A 96 -7.03 5.25 2.31
C ASN A 96 -8.51 4.89 2.34
N SER A 97 -8.82 3.67 2.79
CA SER A 97 -10.18 3.18 2.90
C SER A 97 -10.32 2.23 4.08
N GLY A 98 -11.54 2.10 4.63
CA GLY A 98 -11.82 1.19 5.75
C GLY A 98 -11.49 1.77 7.14
N GLY A 99 -11.31 3.09 7.26
CA GLY A 99 -11.26 3.76 8.56
C GLY A 99 -12.61 3.73 9.27
N GLN A 100 -12.60 4.03 10.56
CA GLN A 100 -13.81 4.23 11.37
C GLN A 100 -14.30 5.68 11.26
N LEU A 101 -15.58 5.90 11.61
CA LEU A 101 -16.15 7.25 11.70
C LEU A 101 -15.58 7.99 12.91
N GLU A 102 -15.14 9.21 12.69
CA GLU A 102 -14.79 10.16 13.74
C GLU A 102 -15.46 11.52 13.50
N ASN A 103 -15.60 12.32 14.57
CA ASN A 103 -16.02 13.70 14.44
C ASN A 103 -14.87 14.52 13.88
N ASN A 104 -15.06 15.07 12.69
CA ASN A 104 -14.03 15.85 12.02
C ASN A 104 -14.22 17.36 12.33
N GLN A 105 -13.28 17.91 13.08
CA GLN A 105 -13.32 19.32 13.49
C GLN A 105 -13.16 20.30 12.32
N TYR A 106 -12.58 19.86 11.21
CA TYR A 106 -12.34 20.70 10.04
C TYR A 106 -13.57 20.82 9.15
N THR A 107 -14.37 19.75 9.06
CA THR A 107 -15.57 19.72 8.23
C THR A 107 -16.85 20.01 9.02
N GLY A 108 -16.80 19.91 10.35
CA GLY A 108 -17.95 20.03 11.25
C GLY A 108 -18.92 18.84 11.19
N GLY A 109 -18.50 17.76 10.53
CA GLY A 109 -19.28 16.51 10.38
C GLY A 109 -18.51 15.28 10.79
N GLN A 110 -18.98 14.12 10.38
CA GLN A 110 -18.27 12.85 10.57
C GLN A 110 -17.57 12.44 9.27
N THR A 111 -16.36 11.89 9.39
CA THR A 111 -15.58 11.35 8.28
C THR A 111 -15.00 9.99 8.63
N TRP A 112 -14.73 9.16 7.61
CA TRP A 112 -14.13 7.82 7.73
C TRP A 112 -12.60 7.91 7.81
N THR A 113 -12.08 8.74 8.70
CA THR A 113 -10.65 9.09 8.79
C THR A 113 -9.95 8.52 10.01
N ASP A 114 -10.65 7.78 10.88
CA ASP A 114 -10.03 7.13 12.04
C ASP A 114 -9.44 5.76 11.67
N PHE A 115 -8.12 5.70 11.54
CA PHE A 115 -7.32 4.51 11.32
C PHE A 115 -6.48 4.13 12.55
N THR A 116 -6.93 4.52 13.75
CA THR A 116 -6.23 4.20 15.01
C THR A 116 -6.39 2.73 15.42
N GLN A 117 -7.29 2.00 14.79
CA GLN A 117 -7.60 0.60 15.09
C GLN A 117 -7.02 -0.39 14.06
N VAL A 118 -6.11 0.05 13.17
CA VAL A 118 -5.47 -0.87 12.21
C VAL A 118 -4.68 -1.96 12.95
N ALA A 119 -4.78 -3.19 12.49
CA ALA A 119 -4.32 -4.35 13.24
C ALA A 119 -2.79 -4.44 13.39
N SER A 120 -2.02 -3.82 12.49
CA SER A 120 -0.57 -3.71 12.63
C SER A 120 -0.14 -2.80 13.79
N GLY A 121 -1.02 -1.92 14.27
CA GLY A 121 -0.73 -0.90 15.29
C GLY A 121 0.24 0.19 14.82
N LYS A 122 0.47 0.31 13.50
CA LYS A 122 1.41 1.27 12.91
C LYS A 122 0.69 2.29 12.03
N PHE A 123 1.29 3.46 11.88
CA PHE A 123 0.77 4.56 11.07
C PHE A 123 -0.71 4.84 11.40
N LEU A 124 -0.97 5.15 12.66
CA LEU A 124 -2.31 5.41 13.22
C LEU A 124 -2.75 6.81 12.81
N ARG A 125 -3.56 6.90 11.75
CA ARG A 125 -4.01 8.16 11.14
C ARG A 125 -5.37 8.58 11.70
N THR A 126 -5.58 9.89 11.72
CA THR A 126 -6.85 10.53 12.09
C THR A 126 -7.19 11.65 11.11
N GLN A 127 -8.30 12.35 11.30
CA GLN A 127 -8.70 13.50 10.49
C GLN A 127 -7.59 14.52 10.20
N HIS A 128 -6.56 14.58 11.06
CA HIS A 128 -5.44 15.51 10.91
C HIS A 128 -4.51 15.16 9.74
N ASP A 129 -4.55 13.91 9.31
CA ASP A 129 -3.65 13.33 8.33
C ASP A 129 -4.26 13.31 6.92
N PHE A 130 -5.50 13.77 6.79
CA PHE A 130 -6.26 13.78 5.54
C PHE A 130 -6.71 15.19 5.17
N HIS A 131 -6.95 15.43 3.88
CA HIS A 131 -7.68 16.60 3.41
C HIS A 131 -9.18 16.49 3.79
N ALA A 132 -9.92 17.55 4.11
CA ALA A 132 -9.43 18.92 4.33
C ALA A 132 -9.12 19.12 5.80
N ASN A 133 -7.85 19.34 6.12
CA ASN A 133 -7.44 19.60 7.51
C ASN A 133 -7.24 21.12 7.82
N TRP A 134 -7.61 21.99 6.90
CA TRP A 134 -7.49 23.46 6.95
C TRP A 134 -6.05 24.03 7.07
N VAL A 135 -5.08 23.18 7.37
CA VAL A 135 -3.68 23.56 7.47
C VAL A 135 -3.03 23.54 6.08
N HIS A 136 -3.37 22.51 5.32
CA HIS A 136 -2.87 22.28 3.97
C HIS A 136 -4.07 22.19 3.02
N THR A 137 -4.14 23.09 2.08
CA THR A 137 -5.27 23.20 1.14
C THR A 137 -4.92 22.78 -0.27
N ASN A 138 -3.65 22.46 -0.52
CA ASN A 138 -3.18 21.99 -1.82
C ASN A 138 -3.50 20.51 -1.96
N ASP A 139 -4.59 20.25 -2.63
CA ASP A 139 -5.03 18.93 -3.02
C ASP A 139 -5.02 18.86 -4.54
N GLU A 140 -4.25 17.94 -5.08
CA GLU A 140 -4.08 17.77 -6.52
C GLU A 140 -5.16 16.88 -7.13
N GLY A 141 -5.83 16.07 -6.33
CA GLY A 141 -6.88 15.20 -6.84
C GLY A 141 -7.51 14.24 -5.86
N TYR A 142 -8.79 14.32 -5.80
CA TYR A 142 -9.66 13.48 -4.99
C TYR A 142 -10.05 12.19 -5.73
N PHE A 143 -9.96 11.06 -5.04
CA PHE A 143 -10.39 9.76 -5.56
C PHE A 143 -11.70 9.33 -4.88
N GLY A 144 -12.80 9.57 -5.55
CA GLY A 144 -14.12 8.96 -5.41
C GLY A 144 -14.62 8.51 -4.03
N GLY A 145 -14.60 9.35 -2.99
CA GLY A 145 -15.20 9.04 -1.69
C GLY A 145 -14.27 8.44 -0.65
N PHE A 146 -13.02 8.17 -1.00
CA PHE A 146 -12.01 7.72 -0.04
C PHE A 146 -11.35 8.91 0.66
N PRO A 147 -11.00 8.80 1.96
CA PRO A 147 -10.16 9.78 2.64
C PRO A 147 -8.87 10.06 1.88
N ASP A 148 -8.65 11.30 1.53
CA ASP A 148 -7.52 11.77 0.74
C ASP A 148 -6.34 12.13 1.66
N LEU A 149 -5.19 11.45 1.49
CA LEU A 149 -4.07 11.53 2.41
C LEU A 149 -3.27 12.82 2.20
N CYS A 150 -3.10 13.61 3.24
CA CYS A 150 -2.39 14.88 3.19
C CYS A 150 -0.86 14.70 3.32
N HIS A 151 -0.15 14.73 2.20
CA HIS A 151 1.31 14.52 2.16
C HIS A 151 2.12 15.69 2.75
N GLU A 152 1.53 16.87 2.96
CA GLU A 152 2.20 18.00 3.61
C GLU A 152 2.28 17.83 5.14
N VAL A 153 1.53 16.91 5.73
CA VAL A 153 1.58 16.61 7.16
C VAL A 153 2.88 15.88 7.49
N PRO A 154 3.73 16.40 8.40
CA PRO A 154 5.01 15.76 8.74
C PRO A 154 4.86 14.31 9.24
N PHE A 155 3.83 14.01 10.01
CA PHE A 155 3.53 12.67 10.48
C PHE A 155 3.29 11.69 9.32
N VAL A 156 2.58 12.12 8.27
CA VAL A 156 2.35 11.32 7.06
C VAL A 156 3.67 11.07 6.33
N GLN A 157 4.49 12.12 6.14
CA GLN A 157 5.82 12.00 5.52
C GLN A 157 6.73 11.06 6.29
N ASP A 158 6.74 11.19 7.62
CA ASP A 158 7.54 10.32 8.49
C ASP A 158 7.16 8.87 8.26
N TRP A 159 5.88 8.51 8.36
CA TRP A 159 5.43 7.15 8.21
C TRP A 159 5.53 6.60 6.79
N LEU A 160 5.36 7.41 5.77
CA LEU A 160 5.44 6.92 4.40
C LEU A 160 6.90 6.67 3.98
N TRP A 161 7.82 7.63 4.20
CA TRP A 161 9.17 7.52 3.62
C TRP A 161 10.34 7.93 4.51
N LYS A 162 10.19 8.84 5.51
CA LYS A 162 11.33 9.37 6.25
C LYS A 162 11.87 8.41 7.29
N ARG A 163 11.02 7.78 8.08
CA ARG A 163 11.40 6.87 9.16
C ARG A 163 12.12 5.62 8.64
N ALA A 164 13.01 5.08 9.46
CA ALA A 164 13.69 3.81 9.16
C ALA A 164 12.74 2.60 9.12
N ASP A 165 11.64 2.68 9.87
CA ASP A 165 10.55 1.69 9.96
C ASP A 165 9.26 2.14 9.24
N GLY A 166 9.35 3.17 8.38
CA GLY A 166 8.24 3.66 7.55
C GLY A 166 7.90 2.71 6.41
N VAL A 167 6.74 2.94 5.77
CA VAL A 167 6.17 2.07 4.74
C VAL A 167 7.16 1.76 3.63
N GLY A 168 7.79 2.77 3.02
CA GLY A 168 8.70 2.55 1.90
C GLY A 168 9.91 1.69 2.27
N LYS A 169 10.53 1.98 3.42
CA LYS A 169 11.68 1.20 3.90
C LYS A 169 11.29 -0.20 4.38
N TYR A 170 10.10 -0.34 4.96
CA TYR A 170 9.57 -1.65 5.31
C TYR A 170 9.39 -2.53 4.06
N TYR A 171 8.81 -1.99 2.99
CA TYR A 171 8.62 -2.72 1.74
C TYR A 171 9.96 -3.09 1.11
N LYS A 172 10.90 -2.15 1.06
CA LYS A 172 12.22 -2.38 0.48
C LYS A 172 13.08 -3.34 1.33
N ASN A 173 13.26 -3.05 2.61
CA ASN A 173 14.28 -3.71 3.42
C ASN A 173 13.76 -4.98 4.11
N ASN A 174 12.46 -5.07 4.43
CA ASN A 174 11.90 -6.20 5.16
C ASN A 174 11.14 -7.17 4.24
N ILE A 175 10.50 -6.65 3.18
CA ILE A 175 9.75 -7.49 2.25
C ILE A 175 10.61 -7.86 1.03
N GLY A 176 11.47 -6.94 0.58
CA GLY A 176 12.43 -7.20 -0.48
C GLY A 176 12.07 -6.61 -1.85
N PHE A 177 11.10 -5.70 -1.93
CA PHE A 177 10.81 -5.02 -3.20
C PHE A 177 11.99 -4.17 -3.68
N ASP A 178 12.26 -4.19 -4.98
CA ASP A 178 13.35 -3.45 -5.62
C ASP A 178 13.01 -1.99 -5.90
N GLY A 179 11.73 -1.69 -6.03
CA GLY A 179 11.27 -0.34 -6.32
C GLY A 179 9.75 -0.22 -6.21
N SER A 180 9.23 0.92 -6.67
CA SER A 180 7.82 1.28 -6.51
C SER A 180 7.20 1.75 -7.83
N ARG A 181 5.98 1.29 -8.09
CA ARG A 181 5.05 1.88 -9.05
C ARG A 181 4.03 2.66 -8.25
N PHE A 182 3.86 3.94 -8.56
CA PHE A 182 2.90 4.79 -7.85
C PHE A 182 1.55 4.80 -8.56
N ASP A 183 0.51 4.46 -7.81
CA ASP A 183 -0.86 4.56 -8.29
C ASP A 183 -1.38 5.99 -8.18
N TYR A 184 -2.27 6.37 -9.09
CA TYR A 184 -3.00 7.63 -9.08
C TYR A 184 -2.12 8.88 -8.88
N VAL A 185 -0.98 8.96 -9.55
CA VAL A 185 0.01 10.06 -9.42
C VAL A 185 -0.53 11.45 -9.76
N LYS A 186 -1.70 11.56 -10.36
CA LYS A 186 -2.39 12.84 -10.60
C LYS A 186 -3.09 13.38 -9.34
N GLY A 187 -3.17 12.59 -8.27
CA GLY A 187 -3.86 12.94 -7.03
C GLY A 187 -2.95 13.56 -5.98
N PHE A 188 -1.65 13.70 -6.27
CA PHE A 188 -0.69 14.35 -5.37
C PHE A 188 0.44 15.02 -6.14
N ALA A 189 1.08 15.99 -5.51
CA ALA A 189 2.12 16.78 -6.16
C ALA A 189 3.39 15.96 -6.49
N PRO A 190 4.10 16.25 -7.58
CA PRO A 190 5.30 15.50 -8.01
C PRO A 190 6.41 15.40 -6.96
N TRP A 191 6.49 16.36 -6.03
CA TRP A 191 7.49 16.34 -4.96
C TRP A 191 7.36 15.11 -4.04
N VAL A 192 6.15 14.53 -3.90
CA VAL A 192 5.91 13.32 -3.10
C VAL A 192 6.73 12.15 -3.63
N VAL A 193 6.75 11.96 -4.97
CA VAL A 193 7.58 10.91 -5.60
C VAL A 193 9.07 11.21 -5.43
N SER A 194 9.46 12.50 -5.56
CA SER A 194 10.86 12.90 -5.32
C SER A 194 11.32 12.60 -3.91
N GLU A 195 10.51 12.95 -2.90
CA GLU A 195 10.82 12.66 -1.49
C GLU A 195 10.88 11.17 -1.22
N TRP A 196 9.91 10.40 -1.74
CA TRP A 196 9.96 8.94 -1.64
C TRP A 196 11.28 8.39 -2.19
N ASN A 197 11.66 8.77 -3.41
CA ASN A 197 12.89 8.29 -4.04
C ASN A 197 14.15 8.72 -3.27
N ASN A 198 14.17 9.93 -2.70
CA ASN A 198 15.30 10.42 -1.91
C ASN A 198 15.49 9.62 -0.61
N TYR A 199 14.42 9.22 0.06
CA TYR A 199 14.48 8.55 1.37
C TYR A 199 14.48 7.03 1.29
N VAL A 200 13.74 6.46 0.33
CA VAL A 200 13.58 5.01 0.17
C VAL A 200 14.56 4.46 -0.86
N GLY A 201 14.78 5.21 -1.90
CA GLY A 201 15.53 4.81 -3.08
C GLY A 201 14.69 3.93 -4.00
N GLY A 202 14.83 4.10 -5.29
CA GLY A 202 14.18 3.32 -6.35
C GLY A 202 15.15 2.37 -7.01
#